data_ed071bb970b4315ee3a5730bf6e8ede7
#
_entry.id   ed071bb970b4315ee3a5730bf6e8ede7
#
_cell.length_a   1.000
_cell.length_b   1.000
_cell.length_c   1.000
_cell.angle_alpha   90.00
_cell.angle_beta   90.00
_cell.angle_gamma   90.00
#
_symmetry.space_group_name_H-M   'P 1'
#
loop_
_entity.id
_entity.type
_entity.pdbx_description
1 polymer ?
#
loop_
_entity_poly.entity_id
_entity_poly.type
_entity_poly.pdbx_seq_one_letter_code
_entity_poly.pdbx_strand_id
1 'polypeptide(L)'
;MGSNLAAPDQQLRSAIEALAQLPGTRLVGVSSFYQSDSLLPGQPRYTNAVAALDSSLAPLDLLDALQAIENDQGRERLERWGPRTLDLDILLFGDRLIDEPRLKVPHYQMHVRAFVLYPLAELAPADLQLPDGQTLSKLLAACPFVGLERLPL
;
A
#
# COMPACT_ATOMS: atom_id res chain seq x y z
N MET A 1 0.22 0.84 1.64
CA MET A 1 0.78 1.84 2.58
C MET A 1 2.06 1.31 3.17
N GLY A 2 3.06 2.13 3.28
CA GLY A 2 4.32 1.74 3.90
C GLY A 2 5.02 2.91 4.57
N SER A 3 5.76 2.62 5.62
CA SER A 3 6.58 3.60 6.34
C SER A 3 7.75 2.91 7.03
N ASN A 4 8.90 3.56 7.08
CA ASN A 4 10.07 3.03 7.78
C ASN A 4 10.75 4.06 8.70
N LEU A 5 10.13 5.18 8.95
CA LEU A 5 10.63 6.19 9.88
C LEU A 5 10.10 5.95 11.29
N ALA A 6 10.57 6.76 12.25
CA ALA A 6 10.16 6.70 13.64
C ALA A 6 8.63 6.63 13.75
N ALA A 7 8.13 5.70 14.57
CA ALA A 7 6.71 5.45 14.77
C ALA A 7 5.95 5.11 13.47
N PRO A 8 6.41 4.11 12.67
CA PRO A 8 5.74 3.79 11.41
C PRO A 8 4.29 3.36 11.60
N ASP A 9 3.96 2.68 12.70
CA ASP A 9 2.58 2.29 13.00
C ASP A 9 1.67 3.51 13.12
N GLN A 10 2.16 4.56 13.75
CA GLN A 10 1.41 5.80 13.90
C GLN A 10 1.23 6.50 12.56
N GLN A 11 2.23 6.48 11.70
CA GLN A 11 2.13 7.04 10.36
C GLN A 11 1.04 6.32 9.56
N LEU A 12 0.99 5.00 9.64
CA LEU A 12 -0.06 4.24 8.96
C LEU A 12 -1.43 4.50 9.54
N ARG A 13 -1.56 4.62 10.88
CA ARG A 13 -2.84 4.93 11.52
C ARG A 13 -3.35 6.31 11.11
N SER A 14 -2.46 7.30 11.05
CA SER A 14 -2.82 8.64 10.58
C SER A 14 -3.25 8.63 9.12
N ALA A 15 -2.57 7.83 8.28
CA ALA A 15 -2.96 7.67 6.89
C ALA A 15 -4.35 7.03 6.75
N ILE A 16 -4.64 6.02 7.57
CA ILE A 16 -5.95 5.35 7.57
C ILE A 16 -7.06 6.35 7.91
N GLU A 17 -6.84 7.19 8.93
CA GLU A 17 -7.80 8.23 9.28
C GLU A 17 -8.02 9.21 8.14
N ALA A 18 -6.95 9.62 7.47
CA ALA A 18 -7.05 10.53 6.32
C ALA A 18 -7.80 9.88 5.16
N LEU A 19 -7.54 8.60 4.88
CA LEU A 19 -8.26 7.86 3.85
C LEU A 19 -9.75 7.76 4.15
N ALA A 20 -10.11 7.54 5.41
CA ALA A 20 -11.50 7.44 5.83
C ALA A 20 -12.27 8.76 5.66
N GLN A 21 -11.56 9.87 5.56
CA GLN A 21 -12.16 11.20 5.43
C GLN A 21 -12.10 11.77 4.02
N LEU A 22 -11.56 11.03 3.05
CA LEU A 22 -11.51 11.52 1.67
C LEU A 22 -12.92 11.70 1.10
N PRO A 23 -13.20 12.86 0.46
CA PRO A 23 -14.49 13.08 -0.20
C PRO A 23 -14.77 12.03 -1.27
N GLY A 24 -16.02 11.59 -1.37
CA GLY A 24 -16.43 10.60 -2.36
C GLY A 24 -15.82 9.22 -2.17
N THR A 25 -15.26 8.93 -0.99
CA THR A 25 -14.51 7.72 -0.74
C THR A 25 -14.92 7.13 0.60
N ARG A 26 -15.06 5.81 0.65
CA ARG A 26 -15.37 5.07 1.87
C ARG A 26 -14.26 4.05 2.12
N LEU A 27 -13.75 4.02 3.33
CA LEU A 27 -12.80 2.99 3.76
C LEU A 27 -13.57 1.70 4.04
N VAL A 28 -13.32 0.65 3.24
CA VAL A 28 -14.02 -0.62 3.34
C VAL A 28 -13.32 -1.58 4.30
N GLY A 29 -11.99 -1.56 4.33
CA GLY A 29 -11.24 -2.43 5.20
C GLY A 29 -9.76 -2.10 5.19
N VAL A 30 -9.06 -2.59 6.21
CA VAL A 30 -7.61 -2.44 6.34
C VAL A 30 -7.05 -3.79 6.80
N SER A 31 -5.93 -4.20 6.20
CA SER A 31 -5.23 -5.41 6.61
C SER A 31 -4.54 -5.24 7.95
N SER A 32 -4.05 -6.34 8.50
CA SER A 32 -3.06 -6.29 9.57
C SER A 32 -1.83 -5.53 9.10
N PHE A 33 -1.04 -5.02 10.04
CA PHE A 33 0.24 -4.42 9.75
C PHE A 33 1.30 -5.51 9.67
N TYR A 34 2.22 -5.37 8.72
CA TYR A 34 3.33 -6.31 8.52
C TYR A 34 4.63 -5.54 8.55
N GLN A 35 5.64 -6.12 9.21
CA GLN A 35 7.00 -5.60 9.13
C GLN A 35 7.81 -6.42 8.13
N SER A 36 8.57 -5.71 7.30
CA SER A 36 9.46 -6.32 6.32
C SER A 36 10.88 -5.82 6.53
N ASP A 37 11.86 -6.67 6.21
CA ASP A 37 13.26 -6.28 6.32
C ASP A 37 13.61 -5.26 5.25
N SER A 38 14.45 -4.28 5.63
CA SER A 38 15.00 -3.34 4.66
C SER A 38 16.02 -4.05 3.78
N LEU A 39 16.07 -3.68 2.51
CA LEU A 39 17.09 -4.19 1.57
C LEU A 39 18.48 -3.63 1.88
N LEU A 40 18.56 -2.53 2.62
CA LEU A 40 19.82 -1.89 2.96
C LEU A 40 20.17 -2.16 4.43
N PRO A 41 21.40 -2.64 4.73
CA PRO A 41 21.83 -2.84 6.11
C PRO A 41 21.77 -1.54 6.92
N GLY A 42 21.36 -1.66 8.18
CA GLY A 42 21.28 -0.51 9.08
C GLY A 42 20.07 0.39 8.91
N GLN A 43 19.19 0.08 7.98
CA GLN A 43 17.93 0.80 7.81
C GLN A 43 16.83 0.19 8.67
N PRO A 44 15.89 1.00 9.20
CA PRO A 44 14.74 0.47 9.92
C PRO A 44 13.89 -0.43 9.03
N ARG A 45 13.21 -1.40 9.65
CA ARG A 45 12.25 -2.24 8.94
C ARG A 45 11.07 -1.38 8.48
N TYR A 46 10.50 -1.76 7.32
CA TYR A 46 9.26 -1.15 6.85
C TYR A 46 8.06 -1.77 7.54
N THR A 47 7.06 -0.94 7.84
CA THR A 47 5.73 -1.42 8.23
C THR A 47 4.78 -1.12 7.10
N ASN A 48 4.05 -2.14 6.66
CA ASN A 48 3.18 -2.08 5.49
C ASN A 48 1.79 -2.60 5.83
N ALA A 49 0.80 -2.08 5.13
CA ALA A 49 -0.56 -2.57 5.17
C ALA A 49 -1.25 -2.27 3.85
N VAL A 50 -2.37 -2.94 3.60
CA VAL A 50 -3.22 -2.68 2.44
C VAL A 50 -4.56 -2.18 2.94
N ALA A 51 -5.11 -1.18 2.27
CA ALA A 51 -6.44 -0.66 2.54
C ALA A 51 -7.32 -0.86 1.30
N ALA A 52 -8.57 -1.20 1.54
CA ALA A 52 -9.59 -1.28 0.50
C ALA A 52 -10.50 -0.06 0.60
N LEU A 53 -10.68 0.62 -0.52
CA LEU A 53 -11.50 1.82 -0.61
C LEU A 53 -12.61 1.60 -1.63
N ASP A 54 -13.76 2.19 -1.37
CA ASP A 54 -14.83 2.35 -2.34
C ASP A 54 -14.91 3.84 -2.66
N SER A 55 -14.51 4.21 -3.88
CA SER A 55 -14.33 5.62 -4.24
C SER A 55 -15.03 5.94 -5.55
N SER A 56 -15.65 7.11 -5.59
CA SER A 56 -16.22 7.67 -6.82
C SER A 56 -15.21 8.53 -7.60
N LEU A 57 -13.99 8.70 -7.07
CA LEU A 57 -12.95 9.48 -7.73
C LEU A 57 -12.41 8.74 -8.94
N ALA A 58 -12.05 9.47 -9.98
CA ALA A 58 -11.30 8.93 -11.10
C ALA A 58 -9.89 8.53 -10.62
N PRO A 59 -9.22 7.59 -11.32
CA PRO A 59 -7.91 7.08 -10.85
C PRO A 59 -6.87 8.16 -10.59
N LEU A 60 -6.71 9.13 -11.46
CA LEU A 60 -5.73 10.20 -11.26
C LEU A 60 -6.14 11.17 -10.15
N ASP A 61 -7.44 11.39 -9.96
CA ASP A 61 -7.94 12.22 -8.86
C ASP A 61 -7.68 11.53 -7.52
N LEU A 62 -7.86 10.21 -7.46
CA LEU A 62 -7.51 9.43 -6.27
C LEU A 62 -6.01 9.51 -6.01
N LEU A 63 -5.20 9.36 -7.05
CA LEU A 63 -3.74 9.47 -6.92
C LEU A 63 -3.34 10.83 -6.35
N ASP A 64 -3.93 11.93 -6.85
CA ASP A 64 -3.67 13.27 -6.33
C ASP A 64 -4.03 13.37 -4.85
N ALA A 65 -5.16 12.80 -4.44
CA ALA A 65 -5.58 12.80 -3.05
C ALA A 65 -4.62 12.02 -2.16
N LEU A 66 -4.13 10.87 -2.64
CA LEU A 66 -3.15 10.08 -1.89
C LEU A 66 -1.83 10.82 -1.76
N GLN A 67 -1.37 11.47 -2.83
CA GLN A 67 -0.15 12.28 -2.79
C GLN A 67 -0.28 13.46 -1.82
N ALA A 68 -1.45 14.06 -1.73
CA ALA A 68 -1.69 15.12 -0.76
C ALA A 68 -1.55 14.60 0.68
N ILE A 69 -2.05 13.38 0.97
CA ILE A 69 -1.87 12.76 2.29
C ILE A 69 -0.40 12.50 2.57
N GLU A 70 0.34 11.97 1.60
CA GLU A 70 1.78 11.75 1.74
C GLU A 70 2.50 13.05 2.08
N ASN A 71 2.19 14.12 1.35
CA ASN A 71 2.82 15.42 1.53
C ASN A 71 2.50 16.02 2.90
N ASP A 72 1.26 15.89 3.35
CA ASP A 72 0.86 16.40 4.67
C ASP A 72 1.63 15.71 5.79
N GLN A 73 1.82 14.41 5.71
CA GLN A 73 2.55 13.65 6.72
C GLN A 73 4.07 13.77 6.55
N GLY A 74 4.53 14.13 5.38
CA GLY A 74 5.95 14.34 5.09
C GLY A 74 6.43 15.77 5.26
N ARG A 75 5.54 16.72 5.55
CA ARG A 75 5.90 18.15 5.65
C ARG A 75 6.86 18.47 6.79
N GLU A 76 6.88 17.66 7.81
CA GLU A 76 7.80 17.85 8.94
C GLU A 76 9.21 17.41 8.63
N ARG A 77 9.46 16.87 7.43
CA ARG A 77 10.80 16.50 7.02
C ARG A 77 11.64 17.71 6.81
N LEU A 78 12.73 17.76 7.54
CA LEU A 78 13.72 18.79 7.41
C LEU A 78 14.76 18.44 6.35
N GLU A 79 14.81 17.19 5.92
CA GLU A 79 15.84 16.68 5.00
C GLU A 79 15.24 16.37 3.64
N ARG A 80 15.81 17.01 2.63
CA ARG A 80 15.38 16.88 1.24
C ARG A 80 15.51 15.45 0.69
N TRP A 81 16.50 14.70 1.18
CA TRP A 81 16.83 13.38 0.70
C TRP A 81 16.58 12.28 1.73
N GLY A 82 15.90 12.62 2.82
CA GLY A 82 15.56 11.64 3.85
C GLY A 82 14.59 10.58 3.36
N PRO A 83 14.50 9.45 4.06
CA PRO A 83 13.51 8.42 3.76
C PRO A 83 12.10 9.00 3.88
N ARG A 84 11.17 8.46 3.10
CA ARG A 84 9.78 8.92 3.13
C ARG A 84 9.11 8.44 4.40
N THR A 85 8.33 9.35 5.03
CA THR A 85 7.54 8.99 6.20
C THR A 85 6.38 8.07 5.85
N LEU A 86 5.84 8.20 4.64
CA LEU A 86 4.67 7.46 4.20
C LEU A 86 4.67 7.32 2.68
N ASP A 87 4.42 6.10 2.21
CA ASP A 87 4.15 5.82 0.81
C ASP A 87 2.75 5.25 0.67
N LEU A 88 1.96 5.83 -0.23
CA LEU A 88 0.62 5.37 -0.58
C LEU A 88 0.58 5.06 -2.07
N ASP A 89 0.44 3.78 -2.39
CA ASP A 89 0.42 3.31 -3.78
C ASP A 89 -0.93 2.71 -4.12
N ILE A 90 -1.41 2.95 -5.34
CA ILE A 90 -2.58 2.26 -5.87
C ILE A 90 -2.12 0.93 -6.45
N LEU A 91 -2.60 -0.17 -5.88
CA LEU A 91 -2.28 -1.51 -6.35
C LEU A 91 -3.22 -1.94 -7.46
N LEU A 92 -4.51 -1.79 -7.21
CA LEU A 92 -5.59 -2.20 -8.10
C LEU A 92 -6.65 -1.10 -8.10
N PHE A 93 -7.34 -0.98 -9.22
CA PHE A 93 -8.48 -0.07 -9.37
C PHE A 93 -9.60 -0.82 -10.10
N GLY A 94 -10.41 -1.54 -9.34
CA GLY A 94 -11.35 -2.50 -9.91
C GLY A 94 -10.62 -3.54 -10.73
N ASP A 95 -11.09 -3.80 -11.92
CA ASP A 95 -10.44 -4.69 -12.89
C ASP A 95 -9.74 -3.94 -14.03
N ARG A 96 -9.46 -2.65 -13.82
CA ARG A 96 -8.92 -1.78 -14.86
C ARG A 96 -7.41 -2.01 -15.03
N LEU A 97 -6.99 -1.96 -16.29
CA LEU A 97 -5.58 -1.80 -16.68
C LEU A 97 -5.36 -0.33 -16.97
N ILE A 98 -4.43 0.28 -16.26
CA ILE A 98 -4.08 1.69 -16.44
C ILE A 98 -2.60 1.77 -16.76
N ASP A 99 -2.28 2.43 -17.86
CA ASP A 99 -0.89 2.60 -18.30
C ASP A 99 -0.71 4.06 -18.72
N GLU A 100 -0.47 4.90 -17.73
CA GLU A 100 -0.25 6.33 -17.91
C GLU A 100 1.08 6.73 -17.27
N PRO A 101 1.68 7.86 -17.68
CA PRO A 101 2.96 8.29 -17.10
C PRO A 101 2.97 8.39 -15.58
N ARG A 102 1.85 8.83 -14.98
CA ARG A 102 1.74 9.01 -13.54
C ARG A 102 1.24 7.78 -12.79
N LEU A 103 0.61 6.82 -13.48
CA LEU A 103 -0.10 5.74 -12.80
C LEU A 103 -0.09 4.46 -13.63
N LYS A 104 0.45 3.40 -13.03
CA LYS A 104 0.43 2.05 -13.59
C LYS A 104 -0.41 1.17 -12.69
N VAL A 105 -1.45 0.54 -13.21
CA VAL A 105 -2.34 -0.38 -12.47
C VAL A 105 -2.55 -1.63 -13.31
N PRO A 106 -2.34 -2.84 -12.79
CA PRO A 106 -1.84 -3.16 -11.45
C PRO A 106 -0.47 -2.58 -11.18
N HIS A 107 -0.15 -2.36 -9.90
CA HIS A 107 1.18 -1.87 -9.53
C HIS A 107 2.24 -2.83 -10.09
N TYR A 108 3.24 -2.29 -10.77
CA TYR A 108 4.15 -3.07 -11.61
C TYR A 108 5.00 -4.10 -10.84
N GLN A 109 5.18 -3.92 -9.53
CA GLN A 109 6.00 -4.82 -8.71
C GLN A 109 5.19 -5.63 -7.70
N MET A 110 3.86 -5.47 -7.64
CA MET A 110 3.06 -6.14 -6.61
C MET A 110 3.11 -7.66 -6.72
N HIS A 111 3.33 -8.19 -7.92
CA HIS A 111 3.28 -9.64 -8.19
C HIS A 111 4.37 -10.43 -7.46
N VAL A 112 5.43 -9.77 -7.04
CA VAL A 112 6.61 -10.43 -6.43
C VAL A 112 6.93 -9.90 -5.04
N ARG A 113 6.06 -9.08 -4.47
CA ARG A 113 6.31 -8.48 -3.15
C ARG A 113 5.41 -9.10 -2.09
N ALA A 114 6.01 -9.88 -1.18
CA ALA A 114 5.27 -10.49 -0.08
C ALA A 114 4.57 -9.45 0.79
N PHE A 115 5.19 -8.30 1.03
CA PHE A 115 4.61 -7.24 1.86
C PHE A 115 3.42 -6.52 1.19
N VAL A 116 3.10 -6.87 -0.05
CA VAL A 116 1.88 -6.45 -0.74
C VAL A 116 0.88 -7.60 -0.81
N LEU A 117 1.33 -8.77 -1.26
CA LEU A 117 0.45 -9.91 -1.52
C LEU A 117 -0.21 -10.46 -0.26
N TYR A 118 0.54 -10.61 0.84
CA TYR A 118 -0.01 -11.17 2.06
C TYR A 118 -1.01 -10.23 2.75
N PRO A 119 -0.74 -8.92 2.88
CA PRO A 119 -1.78 -8.02 3.36
C PRO A 119 -3.00 -7.96 2.44
N LEU A 120 -2.80 -7.96 1.13
CA LEU A 120 -3.91 -7.97 0.17
C LEU A 120 -4.80 -9.19 0.35
N ALA A 121 -4.21 -10.35 0.63
CA ALA A 121 -4.94 -11.60 0.81
C ALA A 121 -5.90 -11.57 2.01
N GLU A 122 -5.70 -10.68 2.97
CA GLU A 122 -6.64 -10.50 4.08
C GLU A 122 -7.92 -9.81 3.65
N LEU A 123 -7.86 -9.01 2.58
CA LEU A 123 -8.98 -8.18 2.13
C LEU A 123 -9.65 -8.70 0.87
N ALA A 124 -9.00 -9.58 0.13
CA ALA A 124 -9.48 -10.08 -1.15
C ALA A 124 -9.63 -11.58 -1.12
N PRO A 125 -10.60 -12.15 -1.89
CA PRO A 125 -10.74 -13.60 -1.98
C PRO A 125 -9.51 -14.23 -2.65
N ALA A 126 -9.22 -15.49 -2.32
CA ALA A 126 -8.08 -16.20 -2.87
C ALA A 126 -8.16 -16.37 -4.39
N ASP A 127 -9.37 -16.42 -4.93
CA ASP A 127 -9.62 -16.52 -6.36
C ASP A 127 -9.70 -15.18 -7.08
N LEU A 128 -9.34 -14.08 -6.39
CA LEU A 128 -9.26 -12.78 -7.03
C LEU A 128 -8.38 -12.86 -8.28
N GLN A 129 -8.93 -12.45 -9.41
CA GLN A 129 -8.20 -12.40 -10.67
C GLN A 129 -7.77 -10.96 -10.92
N LEU A 130 -6.46 -10.75 -11.11
CA LEU A 130 -5.93 -9.45 -11.48
C LEU A 130 -6.28 -9.13 -12.94
N PRO A 131 -6.25 -7.85 -13.34
CA PRO A 131 -6.58 -7.49 -14.73
C PRO A 131 -5.70 -8.16 -15.78
N ASP A 132 -4.50 -8.63 -15.41
CA ASP A 132 -3.61 -9.37 -16.31
C ASP A 132 -3.91 -10.87 -16.39
N GLY A 133 -4.95 -11.34 -15.71
CA GLY A 133 -5.37 -12.73 -15.75
C GLY A 133 -4.78 -13.62 -14.68
N GLN A 134 -3.79 -13.16 -13.92
CA GLN A 134 -3.21 -13.96 -12.84
C GLN A 134 -4.11 -13.93 -11.60
N THR A 135 -4.16 -15.06 -10.88
CA THR A 135 -4.93 -15.13 -9.64
C THR A 135 -4.06 -14.83 -8.42
N LEU A 136 -4.67 -14.25 -7.39
CA LEU A 136 -3.96 -13.95 -6.14
C LEU A 136 -3.37 -15.21 -5.50
N SER A 137 -4.14 -16.32 -5.48
CA SER A 137 -3.65 -17.58 -4.91
C SER A 137 -2.40 -18.09 -5.61
N LYS A 138 -2.32 -17.93 -6.93
CA LYS A 138 -1.15 -18.35 -7.71
C LYS A 138 0.07 -17.49 -7.39
N LEU A 139 -0.13 -16.18 -7.24
CA LEU A 139 0.94 -15.27 -6.88
C LEU A 139 1.45 -15.54 -5.46
N LEU A 140 0.55 -15.82 -4.52
CA LEU A 140 0.92 -16.18 -3.15
C LEU A 140 1.73 -17.47 -3.11
N ALA A 141 1.33 -18.49 -3.89
CA ALA A 141 2.04 -19.75 -3.95
C ALA A 141 3.46 -19.59 -4.49
N ALA A 142 3.69 -18.61 -5.37
CA ALA A 142 5.00 -18.33 -5.94
C ALA A 142 5.84 -17.38 -5.10
N CYS A 143 5.27 -16.78 -4.04
CA CYS A 143 5.94 -15.77 -3.24
C CYS A 143 6.06 -16.24 -1.77
N PRO A 144 7.24 -16.71 -1.34
CA PRO A 144 7.40 -17.22 0.04
C PRO A 144 7.15 -16.16 1.10
N PHE A 145 6.62 -16.59 2.24
CA PHE A 145 6.48 -15.73 3.42
C PHE A 145 7.83 -15.69 4.15
N VAL A 146 8.75 -14.89 3.63
CA VAL A 146 10.11 -14.78 4.14
C VAL A 146 10.46 -13.30 4.29
N GLY A 147 11.14 -12.95 5.39
CA GLY A 147 11.51 -11.56 5.68
C GLY A 147 10.33 -10.67 6.02
N LEU A 148 9.21 -11.28 6.41
CA LEU A 148 7.96 -10.59 6.68
C LEU A 148 7.37 -11.11 7.99
N GLU A 149 6.87 -10.21 8.83
CA GLU A 149 6.26 -10.53 10.10
C GLU A 149 4.93 -9.82 10.24
N ARG A 150 3.86 -10.57 10.52
CA ARG A 150 2.56 -10.00 10.81
C ARG A 150 2.54 -9.50 12.25
N LEU A 151 2.20 -8.22 12.44
CA LEU A 151 2.16 -7.63 13.75
C LEU A 151 0.82 -7.94 14.44
N PRO A 152 0.81 -8.11 15.78
CA PRO A 152 -0.45 -8.23 16.50
C PRO A 152 -1.23 -6.92 16.43
N LEU A 153 -2.55 -7.04 16.41
CA LEU A 153 -3.44 -5.88 16.40
C LEU A 153 -3.65 -5.36 17.84
#